data_db773bde0433f8a661fec443d48d6823
#
_entry.id   db773bde0433f8a661fec443d48d6823
#
_cell.length_a   1.000
_cell.length_b   1.000
_cell.length_c   1.000
_cell.angle_alpha   90.00
_cell.angle_beta   90.00
_cell.angle_gamma   90.00
#
_symmetry.space_group_name_H-M   'P 1'
#
loop_
_entity.id
_entity.type
_entity.pdbx_description
1 polymer ?
#
loop_
_entity_poly.entity_id
_entity_poly.type
_entity_poly.pdbx_seq_one_letter_code
_entity_poly.pdbx_strand_id
1 'polypeptide(L)'
;MKNVVLIGASGYVGTAILNELLNRGHKVTAVVRDPAKIKVSNPDLKVVKADVEDSKTITELCKGKDAVISAYNPGWTNPEIYEDTLRVYKELLDDIKKSGVKRFLIVGGAGTLFVKPGVRLADSGLVPEELLPGVKSLGKFYLETLTNEKDIDWVFFSPAANLGNRKAGKRTGKFRLGKDDMIVDKDGESFISVEDYAMAMVDELEQQNHHKERFTIGY
;
A
#
# COMPACT_ATOMS: atom_id res chain seq x y z
N MET A 1 18.48 9.27 0.05
CA MET A 1 18.30 8.37 -1.12
C MET A 1 18.20 6.94 -0.62
N LYS A 2 17.17 6.18 -1.02
CA LYS A 2 16.92 4.78 -0.65
C LYS A 2 16.83 3.94 -1.93
N ASN A 3 17.15 2.63 -1.83
CA ASN A 3 16.92 1.64 -2.88
C ASN A 3 15.65 0.85 -2.53
N VAL A 4 14.61 1.01 -3.31
CA VAL A 4 13.26 0.50 -3.00
C VAL A 4 12.80 -0.48 -4.06
N VAL A 5 12.17 -1.59 -3.64
CA VAL A 5 11.34 -2.40 -4.53
C VAL A 5 9.90 -1.91 -4.39
N LEU A 6 9.27 -1.61 -5.52
CA LEU A 6 7.85 -1.24 -5.58
C LEU A 6 7.07 -2.30 -6.35
N ILE A 7 6.24 -3.05 -5.65
CA ILE A 7 5.35 -4.07 -6.21
C ILE A 7 4.01 -3.41 -6.55
N GLY A 8 3.48 -3.71 -7.74
CA GLY A 8 2.23 -3.10 -8.21
C GLY A 8 2.41 -1.67 -8.75
N ALA A 9 3.62 -1.32 -9.20
CA ALA A 9 3.99 0.03 -9.66
C ALA A 9 3.15 0.57 -10.83
N SER A 10 2.48 -0.29 -11.60
CA SER A 10 1.62 0.09 -12.74
C SER A 10 0.17 0.32 -12.37
N GLY A 11 -0.23 0.07 -11.12
CA GLY A 11 -1.57 0.34 -10.62
C GLY A 11 -1.79 1.83 -10.33
N TYR A 12 -3.04 2.20 -10.01
CA TYR A 12 -3.42 3.58 -9.73
C TYR A 12 -2.58 4.21 -8.60
N VAL A 13 -2.55 3.56 -7.45
CA VAL A 13 -1.76 4.03 -6.29
C VAL A 13 -0.26 3.82 -6.52
N GLY A 14 0.12 2.66 -7.07
CA GLY A 14 1.53 2.35 -7.34
C GLY A 14 2.21 3.33 -8.29
N THR A 15 1.50 3.82 -9.31
CA THR A 15 2.02 4.84 -10.23
C THR A 15 2.28 6.17 -9.51
N ALA A 16 1.39 6.59 -8.62
CA ALA A 16 1.60 7.81 -7.83
C ALA A 16 2.80 7.67 -6.89
N ILE A 17 2.94 6.53 -6.21
CA ILE A 17 4.08 6.24 -5.34
C ILE A 17 5.38 6.18 -6.15
N LEU A 18 5.37 5.55 -7.34
CA LEU A 18 6.53 5.50 -8.24
C LEU A 18 7.02 6.90 -8.60
N ASN A 19 6.10 7.76 -9.03
CA ASN A 19 6.43 9.14 -9.41
C ASN A 19 7.00 9.92 -8.22
N GLU A 20 6.41 9.80 -7.04
CA GLU A 20 6.88 10.50 -5.85
C GLU A 20 8.27 10.02 -5.42
N LEU A 21 8.54 8.70 -5.44
CA LEU A 21 9.86 8.13 -5.17
C LEU A 21 10.92 8.67 -6.11
N LEU A 22 10.65 8.68 -7.41
CA LEU A 22 11.57 9.17 -8.42
C LEU A 22 11.79 10.68 -8.31
N ASN A 23 10.75 11.46 -8.05
CA ASN A 23 10.85 12.91 -7.85
C ASN A 23 11.72 13.28 -6.65
N ARG A 24 11.81 12.40 -5.64
CA ARG A 24 12.69 12.59 -4.47
C ARG A 24 14.07 11.93 -4.63
N GLY A 25 14.40 11.40 -5.81
CA GLY A 25 15.71 10.85 -6.11
C GLY A 25 15.99 9.49 -5.47
N HIS A 26 14.94 8.69 -5.18
CA HIS A 26 15.11 7.31 -4.76
C HIS A 26 15.36 6.40 -5.97
N LYS A 27 16.15 5.35 -5.75
CA LYS A 27 16.33 4.28 -6.76
C LYS A 27 15.22 3.26 -6.62
N VAL A 28 14.47 3.03 -7.70
CA VAL A 28 13.28 2.19 -7.68
C VAL A 28 13.44 0.98 -8.60
N THR A 29 13.23 -0.21 -8.07
CA THR A 29 12.98 -1.42 -8.83
C THR A 29 11.47 -1.64 -8.88
N ALA A 30 10.83 -1.28 -9.98
CA ALA A 30 9.40 -1.45 -10.20
C ALA A 30 9.11 -2.85 -10.71
N VAL A 31 8.36 -3.63 -9.94
CA VAL A 31 7.96 -4.99 -10.29
C VAL A 31 6.54 -4.96 -10.85
N VAL A 32 6.39 -5.39 -12.11
CA VAL A 32 5.12 -5.34 -12.84
C VAL A 32 4.96 -6.54 -13.77
N ARG A 33 3.73 -7.00 -13.97
CA ARG A 33 3.44 -8.07 -14.98
C ARG A 33 3.61 -7.57 -16.42
N ASP A 34 3.28 -6.30 -16.66
CA ASP A 34 3.35 -5.66 -17.97
C ASP A 34 4.16 -4.36 -17.91
N PRO A 35 5.45 -4.39 -18.31
CA PRO A 35 6.32 -3.22 -18.32
C PRO A 35 5.82 -2.07 -19.21
N ALA A 36 5.03 -2.36 -20.25
CA ALA A 36 4.51 -1.32 -21.15
C ALA A 36 3.54 -0.34 -20.46
N LYS A 37 3.02 -0.71 -19.28
CA LYS A 37 2.18 0.15 -18.46
C LYS A 37 2.96 1.23 -17.69
N ILE A 38 4.27 1.08 -17.53
CA ILE A 38 5.12 2.11 -16.94
C ILE A 38 5.48 3.14 -18.01
N LYS A 39 5.01 4.38 -17.82
CA LYS A 39 5.16 5.45 -18.82
C LYS A 39 6.29 6.43 -18.49
N VAL A 40 6.79 6.41 -17.27
CA VAL A 40 7.89 7.26 -16.84
C VAL A 40 9.22 6.64 -17.23
N SER A 41 10.15 7.49 -17.68
CA SER A 41 11.56 7.14 -17.91
C SER A 41 12.42 7.95 -16.95
N ASN A 42 13.28 7.27 -16.20
CA ASN A 42 14.14 7.91 -15.20
C ASN A 42 15.40 7.03 -15.03
N PRO A 43 16.61 7.61 -14.92
CA PRO A 43 17.85 6.84 -14.72
C PRO A 43 17.88 6.03 -13.43
N ASP A 44 17.13 6.44 -12.41
CA ASP A 44 17.00 5.73 -11.14
C ASP A 44 15.87 4.68 -11.12
N LEU A 45 15.20 4.45 -12.25
CA LEU A 45 14.14 3.46 -12.40
C LEU A 45 14.64 2.22 -13.14
N LYS A 46 14.50 1.06 -12.50
CA LYS A 46 14.61 -0.25 -13.12
C LYS A 46 13.23 -0.90 -13.17
N VAL A 47 12.69 -1.14 -14.37
CA VAL A 47 11.43 -1.88 -14.53
C VAL A 47 11.75 -3.37 -14.73
N VAL A 48 11.12 -4.22 -13.94
CA VAL A 48 11.28 -5.67 -14.01
C VAL A 48 9.94 -6.33 -14.27
N LYS A 49 9.90 -7.13 -15.35
CA LYS A 49 8.73 -8.00 -15.60
C LYS A 49 8.80 -9.21 -14.68
N ALA A 50 7.91 -9.29 -13.73
CA ALA A 50 7.75 -10.45 -12.86
C ALA A 50 6.31 -10.54 -12.34
N ASP A 51 5.89 -11.74 -11.99
CA ASP A 51 4.70 -11.97 -11.20
C ASP A 51 5.05 -11.90 -9.72
N VAL A 52 4.20 -11.31 -8.91
CA VAL A 52 4.37 -11.25 -7.45
C VAL A 52 4.37 -12.65 -6.81
N GLU A 53 3.81 -13.63 -7.49
CA GLU A 53 3.77 -15.04 -7.07
C GLU A 53 5.04 -15.81 -7.44
N ASP A 54 5.96 -15.22 -8.21
CA ASP A 54 7.30 -15.80 -8.43
C ASP A 54 8.21 -15.52 -7.23
N SER A 55 8.02 -16.30 -6.18
CA SER A 55 8.70 -16.20 -4.88
C SER A 55 10.23 -16.10 -5.02
N LYS A 56 10.83 -16.87 -5.94
CA LYS A 56 12.27 -16.84 -6.16
C LYS A 56 12.71 -15.48 -6.72
N THR A 57 12.04 -15.01 -7.74
CA THR A 57 12.34 -13.71 -8.35
C THR A 57 12.11 -12.56 -7.36
N ILE A 58 10.99 -12.56 -6.63
CA ILE A 58 10.70 -11.53 -5.63
C ILE A 58 11.78 -11.51 -4.55
N THR A 59 12.12 -12.65 -3.97
CA THR A 59 13.17 -12.75 -2.96
C THR A 59 14.50 -12.17 -3.48
N GLU A 60 14.94 -12.52 -4.68
CA GLU A 60 16.19 -12.01 -5.27
C GLU A 60 16.15 -10.50 -5.54
N LEU A 61 15.03 -9.98 -6.05
CA LEU A 61 14.88 -8.54 -6.29
C LEU A 61 14.91 -7.70 -5.01
N CYS A 62 14.46 -8.28 -3.90
CA CYS A 62 14.45 -7.61 -2.60
C CYS A 62 15.82 -7.63 -1.90
N LYS A 63 16.72 -8.56 -2.21
CA LYS A 63 18.05 -8.63 -1.55
C LYS A 63 18.82 -7.32 -1.65
N GLY A 64 19.34 -6.87 -0.51
CA GLY A 64 20.15 -5.66 -0.41
C GLY A 64 19.40 -4.35 -0.65
N LYS A 65 18.08 -4.39 -0.61
CA LYS A 65 17.23 -3.18 -0.68
C LYS A 65 16.97 -2.59 0.70
N ASP A 66 16.72 -1.29 0.73
CA ASP A 66 16.43 -0.58 1.98
C ASP A 66 14.99 -0.84 2.45
N ALA A 67 14.07 -0.98 1.50
CA ALA A 67 12.66 -1.23 1.78
C ALA A 67 11.93 -1.88 0.60
N VAL A 68 10.81 -2.52 0.91
CA VAL A 68 9.80 -2.95 -0.07
C VAL A 68 8.52 -2.16 0.17
N ILE A 69 7.92 -1.64 -0.88
CA ILE A 69 6.59 -1.04 -0.87
C ILE A 69 5.68 -1.91 -1.72
N SER A 70 4.54 -2.34 -1.17
CA SER A 70 3.53 -3.08 -1.91
C SER A 70 2.28 -2.25 -2.12
N ALA A 71 1.96 -2.00 -3.39
CA ALA A 71 0.67 -1.52 -3.87
C ALA A 71 -0.06 -2.62 -4.66
N TYR A 72 0.20 -3.88 -4.30
CA TYR A 72 -0.42 -5.03 -4.95
C TYR A 72 -1.92 -5.10 -4.65
N ASN A 73 -2.68 -5.41 -5.68
CA ASN A 73 -4.07 -5.80 -5.61
C ASN A 73 -4.34 -6.79 -6.73
N PRO A 74 -4.98 -7.94 -6.49
CA PRO A 74 -5.25 -8.93 -7.54
C PRO A 74 -6.24 -8.45 -8.60
N GLY A 75 -6.93 -7.34 -8.34
CA GLY A 75 -7.93 -6.72 -9.22
C GLY A 75 -9.32 -6.76 -8.62
N TRP A 76 -10.00 -5.62 -8.62
CA TRP A 76 -11.35 -5.48 -8.04
C TRP A 76 -12.43 -6.31 -8.75
N THR A 77 -12.16 -6.74 -9.99
CA THR A 77 -13.05 -7.62 -10.79
C THR A 77 -12.65 -9.09 -10.71
N ASN A 78 -11.62 -9.44 -9.95
CA ASN A 78 -11.21 -10.82 -9.74
C ASN A 78 -12.20 -11.52 -8.79
N PRO A 79 -12.89 -12.59 -9.22
CA PRO A 79 -13.83 -13.32 -8.36
C PRO A 79 -13.15 -13.96 -7.14
N GLU A 80 -11.86 -14.29 -7.25
CA GLU A 80 -11.05 -14.89 -6.17
C GLU A 80 -10.26 -13.85 -5.37
N ILE A 81 -10.69 -12.57 -5.41
CA ILE A 81 -9.95 -11.46 -4.78
C ILE A 81 -9.68 -11.70 -3.29
N TYR A 82 -10.59 -12.37 -2.60
CA TYR A 82 -10.46 -12.65 -1.17
C TYR A 82 -9.31 -13.63 -0.90
N GLU A 83 -9.32 -14.75 -1.55
CA GLU A 83 -8.35 -15.85 -1.40
C GLU A 83 -6.97 -15.42 -1.93
N ASP A 84 -6.94 -14.83 -3.11
CA ASP A 84 -5.69 -14.35 -3.73
C ASP A 84 -5.01 -13.26 -2.90
N THR A 85 -5.75 -12.31 -2.36
CA THR A 85 -5.17 -11.30 -1.48
C THR A 85 -4.49 -11.93 -0.26
N LEU A 86 -5.18 -12.84 0.42
CA LEU A 86 -4.64 -13.49 1.63
C LEU A 86 -3.42 -14.35 1.32
N ARG A 87 -3.48 -15.14 0.26
CA ARG A 87 -2.41 -16.03 -0.16
C ARG A 87 -1.18 -15.23 -0.56
N VAL A 88 -1.34 -14.31 -1.51
CA VAL A 88 -0.21 -13.56 -2.08
C VAL A 88 0.46 -12.67 -1.02
N TYR A 89 -0.28 -12.00 -0.14
CA TYR A 89 0.35 -11.18 0.90
C TYR A 89 1.10 -12.01 1.95
N LYS A 90 0.67 -13.24 2.24
CA LYS A 90 1.42 -14.15 3.13
C LYS A 90 2.71 -14.62 2.46
N GLU A 91 2.64 -15.04 1.20
CA GLU A 91 3.81 -15.45 0.41
C GLU A 91 4.80 -14.29 0.26
N LEU A 92 4.32 -13.10 -0.06
CA LEU A 92 5.14 -11.89 -0.20
C LEU A 92 5.86 -11.54 1.11
N LEU A 93 5.16 -11.62 2.25
CA LEU A 93 5.76 -11.39 3.56
C LEU A 93 6.92 -12.39 3.82
N ASP A 94 6.71 -13.67 3.52
CA ASP A 94 7.73 -14.70 3.66
C ASP A 94 8.94 -14.46 2.73
N ASP A 95 8.70 -14.03 1.51
CA ASP A 95 9.75 -13.73 0.55
C ASP A 95 10.59 -12.51 0.94
N ILE A 96 9.94 -11.48 1.48
CA ILE A 96 10.63 -10.32 2.04
C ILE A 96 11.50 -10.74 3.23
N LYS A 97 10.99 -11.60 4.13
CA LYS A 97 11.77 -12.14 5.25
C LYS A 97 13.01 -12.91 4.77
N LYS A 98 12.83 -13.81 3.79
CA LYS A 98 13.94 -14.58 3.18
C LYS A 98 14.98 -13.70 2.50
N SER A 99 14.58 -12.56 1.92
CA SER A 99 15.48 -11.62 1.27
C SER A 99 16.41 -10.87 2.24
N GLY A 100 16.04 -10.81 3.53
CA GLY A 100 16.74 -10.07 4.56
C GLY A 100 16.40 -8.58 4.65
N VAL A 101 15.50 -8.06 3.80
CA VAL A 101 14.97 -6.69 3.93
C VAL A 101 14.19 -6.57 5.22
N LYS A 102 14.38 -5.46 5.94
CA LYS A 102 13.76 -5.25 7.25
C LYS A 102 12.54 -4.33 7.21
N ARG A 103 12.41 -3.47 6.20
CA ARG A 103 11.35 -2.47 6.09
C ARG A 103 10.33 -2.84 5.01
N PHE A 104 9.07 -3.01 5.41
CA PHE A 104 7.97 -3.35 4.51
C PHE A 104 6.80 -2.38 4.69
N LEU A 105 6.53 -1.57 3.68
CA LEU A 105 5.39 -0.63 3.66
C LEU A 105 4.29 -1.19 2.76
N ILE A 106 3.07 -1.19 3.25
CA ILE A 106 1.92 -1.77 2.55
C ILE A 106 0.89 -0.68 2.30
N VAL A 107 0.46 -0.55 1.05
CA VAL A 107 -0.77 0.18 0.74
C VAL A 107 -1.91 -0.60 1.34
N GLY A 108 -2.39 -0.12 2.46
CA GLY A 108 -3.44 -0.76 3.24
C GLY A 108 -4.84 -0.49 2.69
N GLY A 109 -5.83 -0.83 3.48
CA GLY A 109 -7.23 -0.55 3.20
C GLY A 109 -7.89 0.22 4.34
N ALA A 110 -8.92 1.00 4.02
CA ALA A 110 -9.73 1.71 5.02
C ALA A 110 -10.65 0.78 5.82
N GLY A 111 -10.88 -0.44 5.36
CA GLY A 111 -11.88 -1.37 5.92
C GLY A 111 -11.74 -1.67 7.41
N THR A 112 -10.52 -1.60 7.94
CA THR A 112 -10.24 -1.86 9.37
C THR A 112 -10.26 -0.61 10.24
N LEU A 113 -10.41 0.59 9.64
CA LEU A 113 -10.56 1.84 10.39
C LEU A 113 -11.92 1.88 11.10
N PHE A 114 -11.95 2.47 12.29
CA PHE A 114 -13.19 2.66 13.03
C PHE A 114 -13.96 3.88 12.50
N VAL A 115 -15.23 3.68 12.16
CA VAL A 115 -16.19 4.74 11.80
C VAL A 115 -16.91 5.29 13.02
N LYS A 116 -16.98 4.48 14.09
CA LYS A 116 -17.42 4.81 15.44
C LYS A 116 -16.85 3.76 16.40
N PRO A 117 -16.89 4.01 17.73
CA PRO A 117 -16.35 3.06 18.70
C PRO A 117 -16.83 1.63 18.48
N GLY A 118 -15.88 0.71 18.26
CA GLY A 118 -16.12 -0.72 18.07
C GLY A 118 -16.66 -1.14 16.70
N VAL A 119 -16.92 -0.21 15.77
CA VAL A 119 -17.45 -0.54 14.43
C VAL A 119 -16.43 -0.15 13.35
N ARG A 120 -15.91 -1.14 12.65
CA ARG A 120 -15.03 -0.93 11.50
C ARG A 120 -15.82 -0.58 10.24
N LEU A 121 -15.17 0.14 9.33
CA LEU A 121 -15.79 0.50 8.04
C LEU A 121 -16.30 -0.74 7.29
N ALA A 122 -15.54 -1.84 7.27
CA ALA A 122 -15.94 -3.08 6.61
C ALA A 122 -17.21 -3.73 7.19
N ASP A 123 -17.58 -3.39 8.43
CA ASP A 123 -18.73 -3.95 9.17
C ASP A 123 -19.86 -2.94 9.33
N SER A 124 -19.70 -1.73 8.79
CA SER A 124 -20.63 -0.61 8.97
C SER A 124 -21.82 -0.60 8.01
N GLY A 125 -21.77 -1.40 6.94
CA GLY A 125 -22.74 -1.35 5.83
C GLY A 125 -22.51 -0.21 4.85
N LEU A 126 -21.43 0.58 5.00
CA LEU A 126 -21.10 1.71 4.13
C LEU A 126 -20.25 1.30 2.90
N VAL A 127 -19.67 0.09 2.92
CA VAL A 127 -18.87 -0.42 1.81
C VAL A 127 -19.79 -1.14 0.82
N PRO A 128 -19.71 -0.82 -0.49
CA PRO A 128 -20.43 -1.55 -1.53
C PRO A 128 -20.15 -3.06 -1.46
N GLU A 129 -21.19 -3.87 -1.65
CA GLU A 129 -21.09 -5.35 -1.51
C GLU A 129 -20.01 -5.95 -2.42
N GLU A 130 -19.91 -5.44 -3.64
CA GLU A 130 -18.92 -5.90 -4.63
C GLU A 130 -17.47 -5.65 -4.22
N LEU A 131 -17.22 -4.71 -3.30
CA LEU A 131 -15.87 -4.40 -2.81
C LEU A 131 -15.55 -5.14 -1.49
N LEU A 132 -16.57 -5.64 -0.78
CA LEU A 132 -16.38 -6.24 0.54
C LEU A 132 -15.37 -7.40 0.56
N PRO A 133 -15.33 -8.33 -0.42
CA PRO A 133 -14.36 -9.42 -0.39
C PRO A 133 -12.91 -8.91 -0.34
N GLY A 134 -12.55 -7.97 -1.23
CA GLY A 134 -11.20 -7.38 -1.25
C GLY A 134 -10.89 -6.54 -0.01
N VAL A 135 -11.87 -5.76 0.49
CA VAL A 135 -11.73 -4.96 1.71
C VAL A 135 -11.52 -5.85 2.94
N LYS A 136 -12.30 -6.93 3.06
CA LYS A 136 -12.22 -7.86 4.20
C LYS A 136 -10.96 -8.71 4.16
N SER A 137 -10.51 -9.16 2.99
CA SER A 137 -9.30 -9.98 2.87
C SER A 137 -8.04 -9.23 3.29
N LEU A 138 -7.85 -8.00 2.80
CA LEU A 138 -6.71 -7.17 3.19
C LEU A 138 -6.78 -6.79 4.68
N GLY A 139 -7.98 -6.52 5.18
CA GLY A 139 -8.23 -6.30 6.61
C GLY A 139 -7.88 -7.52 7.47
N LYS A 140 -8.23 -8.72 7.01
CA LYS A 140 -7.90 -9.98 7.69
C LYS A 140 -6.38 -10.23 7.71
N PHE A 141 -5.70 -10.00 6.58
CA PHE A 141 -4.24 -10.09 6.54
C PHE A 141 -3.58 -9.16 7.58
N TYR A 142 -4.04 -7.91 7.68
CA TYR A 142 -3.56 -6.98 8.70
C TYR A 142 -3.82 -7.52 10.11
N LEU A 143 -5.07 -7.87 10.43
CA LEU A 143 -5.50 -8.22 11.79
C LEU A 143 -4.95 -9.56 12.28
N GLU A 144 -4.80 -10.56 11.42
CA GLU A 144 -4.43 -11.91 11.81
C GLU A 144 -2.98 -12.27 11.50
N THR A 145 -2.35 -11.59 10.54
CA THR A 145 -0.97 -11.88 10.13
C THR A 145 -0.01 -10.79 10.56
N LEU A 146 -0.20 -9.54 10.10
CA LEU A 146 0.76 -8.48 10.37
C LEU A 146 0.86 -8.13 11.86
N THR A 147 -0.25 -8.05 12.59
CA THR A 147 -0.21 -7.74 14.03
C THR A 147 0.58 -8.77 14.85
N ASN A 148 0.76 -9.98 14.32
CA ASN A 148 1.54 -11.05 14.93
C ASN A 148 2.97 -11.14 14.39
N GLU A 149 3.33 -10.38 13.33
CA GLU A 149 4.65 -10.39 12.72
C GLU A 149 5.66 -9.62 13.60
N LYS A 150 6.80 -10.27 13.93
CA LYS A 150 7.82 -9.72 14.82
C LYS A 150 9.17 -9.46 14.13
N ASP A 151 9.44 -10.13 13.01
CA ASP A 151 10.78 -10.14 12.38
C ASP A 151 10.96 -8.98 11.37
N ILE A 152 9.84 -8.49 10.81
CA ILE A 152 9.80 -7.40 9.84
C ILE A 152 9.30 -6.13 10.51
N ASP A 153 9.91 -5.02 10.19
CA ASP A 153 9.41 -3.68 10.51
C ASP A 153 8.40 -3.25 9.44
N TRP A 154 7.16 -3.66 9.65
CA TRP A 154 6.07 -3.41 8.72
C TRP A 154 5.30 -2.14 9.07
N VAL A 155 4.72 -1.54 8.05
CA VAL A 155 3.75 -0.45 8.17
C VAL A 155 2.56 -0.74 7.28
N PHE A 156 1.36 -0.66 7.85
CA PHE A 156 0.10 -0.80 7.12
C PHE A 156 -0.55 0.58 7.00
N PHE A 157 -0.36 1.23 5.85
CA PHE A 157 -0.85 2.58 5.63
C PHE A 157 -2.27 2.56 5.05
N SER A 158 -3.26 2.75 5.91
CA SER A 158 -4.66 2.82 5.53
C SER A 158 -4.98 4.14 4.85
N PRO A 159 -5.55 4.15 3.63
CA PRO A 159 -6.02 5.38 3.02
C PRO A 159 -7.32 5.87 3.69
N ALA A 160 -7.74 7.08 3.38
CA ALA A 160 -9.12 7.50 3.56
C ALA A 160 -10.08 6.55 2.79
N ALA A 161 -11.34 6.49 3.19
CA ALA A 161 -12.34 5.63 2.54
C ALA A 161 -12.47 5.91 1.03
N ASN A 162 -12.33 7.18 0.64
CA ASN A 162 -12.29 7.62 -0.75
C ASN A 162 -10.87 8.05 -1.14
N LEU A 163 -10.11 7.12 -1.70
CA LEU A 163 -8.77 7.37 -2.22
C LEU A 163 -8.85 7.79 -3.67
N GLY A 164 -8.69 9.08 -3.95
CA GLY A 164 -8.62 9.63 -5.30
C GLY A 164 -9.90 9.52 -6.13
N ASN A 165 -11.01 9.04 -5.58
CA ASN A 165 -12.27 8.92 -6.29
C ASN A 165 -12.99 10.27 -6.42
N ARG A 166 -13.59 10.53 -7.61
CA ARG A 166 -14.61 11.55 -7.93
C ARG A 166 -14.28 13.02 -7.63
N LYS A 167 -13.60 13.31 -6.57
CA LYS A 167 -12.99 14.60 -6.24
C LYS A 167 -11.49 14.45 -6.38
N ALA A 168 -11.03 13.82 -7.50
CA ALA A 168 -9.61 13.63 -7.78
C ALA A 168 -8.88 14.90 -7.38
N GLY A 169 -8.43 14.94 -6.16
CA GLY A 169 -7.77 16.08 -5.57
C GLY A 169 -6.46 16.23 -6.28
N LYS A 170 -6.04 17.45 -6.42
CA LYS A 170 -4.66 17.77 -6.78
C LYS A 170 -3.83 17.59 -5.51
N ARG A 171 -2.56 17.27 -5.65
CA ARG A 171 -1.59 17.34 -4.57
C ARG A 171 -1.72 18.67 -3.82
N THR A 172 -2.06 18.60 -2.55
CA THR A 172 -2.19 19.78 -1.68
C THR A 172 -0.99 19.96 -0.77
N GLY A 173 -0.35 18.85 -0.40
CA GLY A 173 0.70 18.78 0.61
C GLY A 173 0.20 19.06 2.03
N LYS A 174 -1.12 19.10 2.24
CA LYS A 174 -1.75 19.37 3.54
C LYS A 174 -2.78 18.31 3.84
N PHE A 175 -2.52 17.51 4.85
CA PHE A 175 -3.37 16.41 5.28
C PHE A 175 -3.18 16.16 6.78
N ARG A 176 -4.08 15.39 7.35
CA ARG A 176 -3.99 14.89 8.73
C ARG A 176 -3.58 13.44 8.72
N LEU A 177 -2.74 13.06 9.68
CA LEU A 177 -2.44 11.65 9.96
C LEU A 177 -3.19 11.23 11.21
N GLY A 178 -3.59 9.97 11.26
CA GLY A 178 -4.28 9.35 12.39
C GLY A 178 -3.85 7.91 12.56
N LYS A 179 -4.46 7.21 13.51
CA LYS A 179 -4.07 5.84 13.82
C LYS A 179 -5.17 4.84 13.44
N ASP A 180 -6.20 4.73 14.24
CA ASP A 180 -7.21 3.68 14.12
C ASP A 180 -8.58 4.17 13.67
N ASP A 181 -8.85 5.45 13.86
CA ASP A 181 -10.12 6.06 13.51
C ASP A 181 -10.07 6.62 12.08
N MET A 182 -11.16 6.48 11.37
CA MET A 182 -11.32 7.07 10.05
C MET A 182 -11.30 8.60 10.16
N ILE A 183 -10.43 9.24 9.40
CA ILE A 183 -10.38 10.70 9.33
C ILE A 183 -11.50 11.16 8.39
N VAL A 184 -12.30 12.10 8.87
CA VAL A 184 -13.36 12.74 8.10
C VAL A 184 -13.20 14.26 8.12
N ASP A 185 -13.65 14.91 7.06
CA ASP A 185 -13.73 16.36 7.00
C ASP A 185 -14.95 16.91 7.78
N LYS A 186 -15.16 18.23 7.69
CA LYS A 186 -16.29 18.91 8.36
C LYS A 186 -17.67 18.47 7.84
N ASP A 187 -17.73 17.88 6.66
CA ASP A 187 -18.95 17.38 6.02
C ASP A 187 -19.14 15.87 6.27
N GLY A 188 -18.25 15.24 7.05
CA GLY A 188 -18.28 13.82 7.39
C GLY A 188 -17.71 12.91 6.31
N GLU A 189 -17.06 13.46 5.27
CA GLU A 189 -16.47 12.67 4.19
C GLU A 189 -15.01 12.28 4.49
N SER A 190 -14.68 11.01 4.32
CA SER A 190 -13.33 10.50 4.39
C SER A 190 -12.69 10.47 3.01
N PHE A 191 -11.72 11.34 2.78
CA PHE A 191 -11.15 11.58 1.46
C PHE A 191 -9.68 11.96 1.51
N ILE A 192 -8.90 11.51 0.51
CA ILE A 192 -7.51 11.91 0.25
C ILE A 192 -7.21 11.79 -1.26
N SER A 193 -6.40 12.70 -1.82
CA SER A 193 -5.86 12.53 -3.16
C SER A 193 -4.82 11.42 -3.22
N VAL A 194 -4.67 10.77 -4.37
CA VAL A 194 -3.66 9.73 -4.54
C VAL A 194 -2.25 10.30 -4.46
N GLU A 195 -2.06 11.55 -4.87
CA GLU A 195 -0.79 12.26 -4.80
C GLU A 195 -0.37 12.56 -3.36
N ASP A 196 -1.29 13.03 -2.51
CA ASP A 196 -1.01 13.28 -1.10
C ASP A 196 -0.82 11.96 -0.33
N TYR A 197 -1.56 10.92 -0.68
CA TYR A 197 -1.32 9.58 -0.15
C TYR A 197 0.08 9.06 -0.51
N ALA A 198 0.49 9.22 -1.77
CA ALA A 198 1.83 8.84 -2.22
C ALA A 198 2.92 9.66 -1.53
N MET A 199 2.71 10.97 -1.37
CA MET A 199 3.60 11.85 -0.61
C MET A 199 3.80 11.34 0.80
N ALA A 200 2.72 11.04 1.53
CA ALA A 200 2.79 10.54 2.90
C ALA A 200 3.44 9.15 3.00
N MET A 201 3.24 8.27 1.99
CA MET A 201 3.92 6.97 1.91
C MET A 201 5.45 7.15 1.79
N VAL A 202 5.90 8.11 0.99
CA VAL A 202 7.33 8.39 0.83
C VAL A 202 7.89 9.14 2.03
N ASP A 203 7.12 10.03 2.66
CA ASP A 203 7.48 10.64 3.96
C ASP A 203 7.76 9.55 5.00
N GLU A 204 6.89 8.54 5.08
CA GLU A 204 7.05 7.40 6.01
C GLU A 204 8.28 6.54 5.67
N LEU A 205 8.58 6.33 4.40
CA LEU A 205 9.80 5.65 3.97
C LEU A 205 11.07 6.39 4.43
N GLU A 206 11.06 7.71 4.37
CA GLU A 206 12.21 8.56 4.71
C GLU A 206 12.37 8.76 6.21
N GLN A 207 11.27 9.10 6.90
CA GLN A 207 11.25 9.52 8.30
C GLN A 207 11.14 8.35 9.28
N GLN A 208 10.50 7.25 8.85
CA GLN A 208 10.30 6.03 9.65
C GLN A 208 9.64 6.31 11.02
N ASN A 209 8.52 7.05 10.99
CA ASN A 209 7.81 7.44 12.21
C ASN A 209 6.96 6.31 12.81
N HIS A 210 6.61 5.31 12.01
CA HIS A 210 5.75 4.20 12.42
C HIS A 210 6.49 2.87 12.31
N HIS A 211 6.34 1.99 13.31
CA HIS A 211 7.02 0.70 13.38
C HIS A 211 6.06 -0.40 13.85
N LYS A 212 5.86 -1.42 13.01
CA LYS A 212 4.94 -2.54 13.29
C LYS A 212 3.55 -2.07 13.68
N GLU A 213 3.06 -1.07 12.98
CA GLU A 213 1.76 -0.50 13.24
C GLU A 213 1.04 -0.01 11.98
N ARG A 214 -0.25 0.26 12.15
CA ARG A 214 -1.06 0.97 11.18
C ARG A 214 -1.08 2.44 11.48
N PHE A 215 -1.15 3.24 10.42
CA PHE A 215 -1.57 4.63 10.48
C PHE A 215 -2.47 4.95 9.29
N THR A 216 -3.15 6.09 9.34
CA THR A 216 -4.09 6.53 8.31
C THR A 216 -3.93 8.01 7.97
N ILE A 217 -4.59 8.43 6.90
CA ILE A 217 -4.51 9.78 6.34
C ILE A 217 -5.89 10.24 5.87
N GLY A 218 -6.15 11.53 5.94
CA GLY A 218 -7.34 12.18 5.37
C GLY A 218 -7.23 13.70 5.39
N TYR A 219 -8.12 14.36 4.69
CA TYR A 219 -8.28 15.82 4.76
C TYR A 219 -9.14 16.27 5.91
#